data_ced60eed131e7329beb8bdc4747b12c6
#
_entry.id   ced60eed131e7329beb8bdc4747b12c6
#
_cell.length_a   1.000
_cell.length_b   1.000
_cell.length_c   1.000
_cell.angle_alpha   90.00
_cell.angle_beta   90.00
_cell.angle_gamma   90.00
#
_symmetry.space_group_name_H-M   'P 1'
#
loop_
_entity.id
_entity.type
_entity.pdbx_description
1 polymer ?
#
loop_
_entity_poly.entity_id
_entity_poly.type
_entity_poly.pdbx_seq_one_letter_code
_entity_poly.pdbx_strand_id
1 'polypeptide(L)'
;MRQYSADLTPPWKKSQPVPEVAAEPGLVVEEPGTGFCGAVIRCEAGTVTLEDRFGKHRVFPLEPRGFLLEGRVVTLVRPAAGPVRPTRTASGSVAVPGARARVARAGRIYVEGRHDAELVEKVWGDDLRIEGVVVEYLEGVDDLPSIVESFAPGPDARLGVLVDHLVPGSKEWRIAEAVTSEHALVVGHPYIDVWEAVKPASVGIEAWPRVPRGQDWKTGVCRALGWRVANTGEAWQRILGSVRSYKDLEPQLLGRVEELIDFVTAP
;
A
#
# COMPACT_ATOMS: atom_id res chain seq x y z
N MET A 1 -17.41 -59.97 -26.20
CA MET A 1 -16.61 -60.08 -24.98
C MET A 1 -16.69 -58.76 -24.24
N ARG A 2 -17.46 -58.67 -23.12
CA ARG A 2 -17.53 -57.46 -22.28
C ARG A 2 -16.46 -57.62 -21.19
N GLN A 3 -15.45 -56.74 -21.20
CA GLN A 3 -14.48 -56.63 -20.10
C GLN A 3 -15.17 -55.93 -18.92
N TYR A 4 -15.44 -56.66 -17.87
CA TYR A 4 -15.79 -56.14 -16.56
C TYR A 4 -14.48 -55.85 -15.81
N SER A 5 -14.04 -54.62 -15.76
CA SER A 5 -13.06 -54.13 -14.79
C SER A 5 -13.84 -53.75 -13.53
N ALA A 6 -14.10 -54.70 -12.68
CA ALA A 6 -14.72 -54.46 -11.38
C ALA A 6 -13.60 -54.13 -10.38
N ASP A 7 -13.52 -52.88 -9.95
CA ASP A 7 -12.77 -52.51 -8.76
C ASP A 7 -13.46 -53.13 -7.53
N LEU A 8 -12.92 -54.28 -7.10
CA LEU A 8 -13.47 -55.13 -6.02
C LEU A 8 -13.08 -54.62 -4.62
N THR A 9 -12.70 -53.36 -4.47
CA THR A 9 -12.37 -52.77 -3.18
C THR A 9 -13.68 -52.49 -2.42
N PRO A 10 -13.97 -53.21 -1.29
CA PRO A 10 -15.17 -53.00 -0.54
C PRO A 10 -15.33 -51.54 -0.07
N PRO A 11 -16.55 -50.98 -0.05
CA PRO A 11 -16.80 -49.58 0.32
C PRO A 11 -16.22 -49.15 1.68
N TRP A 12 -16.10 -50.09 2.63
CA TRP A 12 -15.53 -49.84 3.96
C TRP A 12 -14.02 -49.81 3.98
N LYS A 13 -13.31 -50.20 2.92
CA LYS A 13 -11.85 -50.11 2.76
C LYS A 13 -11.37 -48.81 2.11
N LYS A 14 -12.27 -47.96 1.63
CA LYS A 14 -11.91 -46.62 1.19
C LYS A 14 -11.63 -45.80 2.44
N SER A 15 -10.34 -45.68 2.81
CA SER A 15 -9.92 -44.78 3.88
C SER A 15 -10.44 -43.38 3.55
N GLN A 16 -11.25 -42.80 4.45
CA GLN A 16 -11.65 -41.41 4.27
C GLN A 16 -10.38 -40.57 4.12
N PRO A 17 -10.34 -39.62 3.17
CA PRO A 17 -9.20 -38.75 3.01
C PRO A 17 -9.01 -37.96 4.32
N VAL A 18 -7.81 -38.08 4.89
CA VAL A 18 -7.45 -37.34 6.10
C VAL A 18 -7.26 -35.91 5.70
N PRO A 19 -7.85 -34.94 6.41
CA PRO A 19 -7.69 -33.52 6.10
C PRO A 19 -6.21 -33.11 6.10
N GLU A 20 -5.78 -32.38 5.07
CA GLU A 20 -4.51 -31.69 5.06
C GLU A 20 -4.69 -30.32 5.70
N VAL A 21 -3.82 -29.99 6.65
CA VAL A 21 -3.84 -28.72 7.39
C VAL A 21 -2.47 -28.06 7.29
N ALA A 22 -2.45 -26.77 6.90
CA ALA A 22 -1.21 -26.02 6.84
C ALA A 22 -0.61 -25.84 8.25
N ALA A 23 0.66 -26.19 8.41
CA ALA A 23 1.39 -26.01 9.67
C ALA A 23 1.74 -24.54 9.89
N GLU A 24 0.72 -23.70 10.08
CA GLU A 24 0.90 -22.26 10.33
C GLU A 24 1.40 -22.00 11.74
N PRO A 25 2.26 -20.97 11.95
CA PRO A 25 2.70 -20.58 13.28
C PRO A 25 1.52 -20.28 14.22
N GLY A 26 1.54 -20.88 15.40
CA GLY A 26 0.47 -20.76 16.40
C GLY A 26 -0.60 -21.85 16.33
N LEU A 27 -0.62 -22.70 15.30
CA LEU A 27 -1.53 -23.84 15.24
C LEU A 27 -1.17 -24.86 16.33
N VAL A 28 -2.10 -25.18 17.23
CA VAL A 28 -1.90 -26.15 18.31
C VAL A 28 -2.28 -27.54 17.84
N VAL A 29 -1.35 -28.48 17.89
CA VAL A 29 -1.56 -29.87 17.49
C VAL A 29 -0.90 -30.81 18.50
N GLU A 30 -1.31 -32.08 18.49
CA GLU A 30 -0.71 -33.14 19.29
C GLU A 30 -0.08 -34.18 18.36
N GLU A 31 1.14 -34.60 18.69
CA GLU A 31 1.77 -35.78 18.07
C GLU A 31 1.41 -37.04 18.89
N PRO A 32 0.59 -37.96 18.34
CA PRO A 32 -0.01 -39.02 19.10
C PRO A 32 0.96 -40.11 19.58
N GLY A 33 2.12 -40.27 18.92
CA GLY A 33 3.14 -41.26 19.29
C GLY A 33 3.83 -40.95 20.62
N THR A 34 4.01 -39.69 20.90
CA THR A 34 4.66 -39.23 22.15
C THR A 34 3.69 -38.52 23.10
N GLY A 35 2.47 -38.18 22.64
CA GLY A 35 1.51 -37.35 23.38
C GLY A 35 1.98 -35.90 23.53
N PHE A 36 2.90 -35.42 22.68
CA PHE A 36 3.40 -34.06 22.76
C PHE A 36 2.40 -33.10 22.11
N CYS A 37 1.82 -32.23 22.91
CA CYS A 37 0.91 -31.18 22.49
C CYS A 37 1.62 -29.82 22.50
N GLY A 38 1.58 -29.09 21.41
CA GLY A 38 2.24 -27.77 21.31
C GLY A 38 1.79 -26.95 20.10
N ALA A 39 2.14 -25.67 20.14
CA ALA A 39 1.92 -24.75 19.05
C ALA A 39 3.04 -24.88 18.01
N VAL A 40 2.69 -24.84 16.74
CA VAL A 40 3.67 -24.77 15.65
C VAL A 40 4.43 -23.44 15.76
N ILE A 41 5.75 -23.51 15.87
CA ILE A 41 6.63 -22.32 15.81
C ILE A 41 7.40 -22.23 14.51
N ARG A 42 7.65 -23.38 13.85
CA ARG A 42 8.43 -23.43 12.62
C ARG A 42 8.11 -24.69 11.80
N CYS A 43 8.07 -24.54 10.48
CA CYS A 43 7.89 -25.64 9.54
C CYS A 43 8.93 -25.53 8.42
N GLU A 44 9.92 -26.42 8.41
CA GLU A 44 11.05 -26.38 7.47
C GLU A 44 11.51 -27.80 7.09
N ALA A 45 11.99 -27.92 5.85
CA ALA A 45 12.65 -29.14 5.35
C ALA A 45 11.92 -30.46 5.68
N GLY A 46 10.58 -30.47 5.61
CA GLY A 46 9.79 -31.68 5.88
C GLY A 46 9.58 -31.98 7.37
N THR A 47 9.88 -31.03 8.25
CA THR A 47 9.69 -31.14 9.70
C THR A 47 8.87 -29.96 10.25
N VAL A 48 8.23 -30.17 11.39
CA VAL A 48 7.56 -29.15 12.17
C VAL A 48 8.17 -29.09 13.56
N THR A 49 8.41 -27.90 14.06
CA THR A 49 8.83 -27.66 15.46
C THR A 49 7.61 -27.18 16.24
N LEU A 50 7.31 -27.89 17.31
CA LEU A 50 6.24 -27.55 18.25
C LEU A 50 6.81 -27.03 19.56
N GLU A 51 6.15 -26.06 20.16
CA GLU A 51 6.43 -25.52 21.49
C GLU A 51 5.28 -25.88 22.45
N ASP A 52 5.58 -26.54 23.56
CA ASP A 52 4.58 -26.83 24.57
C ASP A 52 4.30 -25.62 25.48
N ARG A 53 3.32 -25.75 26.37
CA ARG A 53 2.92 -24.72 27.34
C ARG A 53 4.02 -24.32 28.33
N PHE A 54 5.13 -25.06 28.38
CA PHE A 54 6.29 -24.79 29.27
C PHE A 54 7.49 -24.21 28.49
N GLY A 55 7.30 -23.90 27.18
CA GLY A 55 8.37 -23.39 26.33
C GLY A 55 9.33 -24.46 25.82
N LYS A 56 9.00 -25.75 25.95
CA LYS A 56 9.84 -26.83 25.46
C LYS A 56 9.58 -27.05 23.97
N HIS A 57 10.65 -27.08 23.20
CA HIS A 57 10.60 -27.31 21.77
C HIS A 57 10.85 -28.78 21.43
N ARG A 58 10.08 -29.32 20.48
CA ARG A 58 10.33 -30.62 19.84
C ARG A 58 10.11 -30.55 18.34
N VAL A 59 10.92 -31.30 17.62
CA VAL A 59 10.88 -31.39 16.15
C VAL A 59 10.28 -32.74 15.77
N PHE A 60 9.29 -32.71 14.86
CA PHE A 60 8.61 -33.90 14.35
C PHE A 60 8.61 -33.89 12.81
N PRO A 61 8.73 -35.06 12.15
CA PRO A 61 8.59 -35.14 10.70
C PRO A 61 7.14 -34.86 10.28
N LEU A 62 6.96 -34.27 9.10
CA LEU A 62 5.65 -34.08 8.48
C LEU A 62 5.18 -35.40 7.83
N GLU A 63 4.74 -36.35 8.64
CA GLU A 63 4.22 -37.62 8.16
C GLU A 63 2.72 -37.55 7.88
N PRO A 64 2.22 -38.26 6.85
CA PRO A 64 0.79 -38.39 6.64
C PRO A 64 0.12 -38.95 7.88
N ARG A 65 -0.99 -38.32 8.32
CA ARG A 65 -1.76 -38.71 9.51
C ARG A 65 -0.98 -38.63 10.83
N GLY A 66 0.11 -37.90 10.87
CA GLY A 66 1.05 -37.83 12.00
C GLY A 66 0.61 -36.94 13.15
N PHE A 67 -0.53 -36.22 13.04
CA PHE A 67 -0.94 -35.26 14.07
C PHE A 67 -2.45 -35.34 14.37
N LEU A 68 -2.79 -34.85 15.56
CA LEU A 68 -4.19 -34.62 15.96
C LEU A 68 -4.43 -33.11 16.08
N LEU A 69 -5.50 -32.66 15.46
CA LEU A 69 -6.05 -31.31 15.62
C LEU A 69 -7.44 -31.45 16.25
N GLU A 70 -7.61 -30.91 17.46
CA GLU A 70 -8.86 -31.05 18.23
C GLU A 70 -9.32 -32.50 18.36
N GLY A 71 -8.39 -33.44 18.54
CA GLY A 71 -8.67 -34.88 18.66
C GLY A 71 -8.96 -35.61 17.33
N ARG A 72 -8.88 -34.90 16.19
CA ARG A 72 -9.07 -35.49 14.84
C ARG A 72 -7.75 -35.71 14.15
N VAL A 73 -7.55 -36.85 13.52
CA VAL A 73 -6.35 -37.14 12.75
C VAL A 73 -6.25 -36.22 11.53
N VAL A 74 -5.11 -35.53 11.41
CA VAL A 74 -4.78 -34.65 10.29
C VAL A 74 -3.40 -34.97 9.72
N THR A 75 -3.16 -34.54 8.49
CA THR A 75 -1.84 -34.46 7.90
C THR A 75 -1.39 -33.01 7.91
N LEU A 76 -0.32 -32.70 8.62
CA LEU A 76 0.26 -31.36 8.52
C LEU A 76 1.04 -31.25 7.21
N VAL A 77 0.77 -30.18 6.46
CA VAL A 77 1.49 -29.85 5.24
C VAL A 77 2.22 -28.51 5.41
N ARG A 78 3.30 -28.35 4.67
CA ARG A 78 4.02 -27.06 4.68
C ARG A 78 3.06 -25.94 4.26
N PRO A 79 2.99 -24.83 5.04
CA PRO A 79 2.23 -23.68 4.60
C PRO A 79 2.65 -23.25 3.20
N ALA A 80 1.69 -22.94 2.33
CA ALA A 80 2.01 -22.30 1.06
C ALA A 80 2.80 -21.04 1.37
N ALA A 81 3.87 -20.79 0.61
CA ALA A 81 4.60 -19.54 0.74
C ALA A 81 3.59 -18.40 0.58
N GLY A 82 3.35 -17.68 1.68
CA GLY A 82 2.51 -16.48 1.64
C GLY A 82 3.06 -15.50 0.58
N PRO A 83 2.25 -14.58 0.10
CA PRO A 83 2.72 -13.57 -0.85
C PRO A 83 4.02 -12.97 -0.30
N VAL A 84 5.07 -12.99 -1.12
CA VAL A 84 6.38 -12.40 -0.77
C VAL A 84 6.10 -10.95 -0.40
N ARG A 85 6.28 -10.59 0.88
CA ARG A 85 6.12 -9.20 1.31
C ARG A 85 7.11 -8.36 0.54
N PRO A 86 6.69 -7.27 -0.08
CA PRO A 86 7.61 -6.41 -0.81
C PRO A 86 8.71 -5.93 0.15
N THR A 87 9.95 -6.02 -0.28
CA THR A 87 11.10 -5.49 0.48
C THR A 87 11.20 -3.97 0.40
N ARG A 88 10.44 -3.36 -0.51
CA ARG A 88 10.33 -1.92 -0.69
C ARG A 88 8.86 -1.51 -0.74
N THR A 89 8.60 -0.29 -0.26
CA THR A 89 7.30 0.38 -0.37
C THR A 89 7.05 0.86 -1.79
N ALA A 90 5.87 1.40 -2.06
CA ALA A 90 5.54 1.98 -3.36
C ALA A 90 6.38 3.22 -3.68
N SER A 91 6.81 3.98 -2.65
CA SER A 91 7.74 5.12 -2.76
C SER A 91 9.19 4.69 -3.03
N GLY A 92 9.51 3.40 -2.87
CA GLY A 92 10.86 2.86 -3.03
C GLY A 92 11.67 2.77 -1.73
N SER A 93 11.14 3.22 -0.61
CA SER A 93 11.73 3.10 0.72
C SER A 93 11.85 1.65 1.16
N VAL A 94 12.68 1.37 2.16
CA VAL A 94 12.81 0.03 2.75
C VAL A 94 11.54 -0.28 3.55
N ALA A 95 10.83 -1.35 3.16
CA ALA A 95 9.62 -1.76 3.88
C ALA A 95 9.97 -2.24 5.29
N VAL A 96 9.28 -1.72 6.31
CA VAL A 96 9.43 -2.14 7.71
C VAL A 96 8.37 -3.21 8.02
N PRO A 97 8.76 -4.48 8.15
CA PRO A 97 7.81 -5.56 8.41
C PRO A 97 7.13 -5.37 9.77
N GLY A 98 5.79 -5.41 9.77
CA GLY A 98 5.01 -5.29 11.00
C GLY A 98 5.00 -3.90 11.62
N ALA A 99 5.41 -2.87 10.87
CA ALA A 99 5.30 -1.48 11.32
C ALA A 99 3.85 -1.17 11.72
N ARG A 100 3.69 -0.63 12.93
CA ARG A 100 2.40 -0.10 13.40
C ARG A 100 2.33 1.37 13.02
N ALA A 101 1.16 1.82 12.57
CA ALA A 101 0.92 3.25 12.41
C ALA A 101 1.19 3.98 13.73
N ARG A 102 1.90 5.09 13.66
CA ARG A 102 2.09 5.98 14.80
C ARG A 102 0.83 6.80 15.06
N VAL A 103 0.71 7.35 16.25
CA VAL A 103 -0.25 8.43 16.51
C VAL A 103 0.12 9.60 15.60
N ALA A 104 -0.88 10.22 14.99
CA ALA A 104 -0.66 11.33 14.08
C ALA A 104 0.14 12.45 14.78
N ARG A 105 1.18 12.95 14.10
CA ARG A 105 1.92 14.14 14.52
C ARG A 105 1.00 15.37 14.40
N ALA A 106 1.38 16.46 15.03
CA ALA A 106 0.69 17.74 14.84
C ALA A 106 0.93 18.32 13.44
N GLY A 107 2.11 18.08 12.85
CA GLY A 107 2.45 18.48 11.47
C GLY A 107 1.57 17.79 10.43
N ARG A 108 1.33 18.49 9.31
CA ARG A 108 0.47 18.04 8.21
C ARG A 108 1.11 18.32 6.86
N ILE A 109 0.67 17.55 5.87
CA ILE A 109 0.85 17.88 4.46
C ILE A 109 -0.51 18.21 3.87
N TYR A 110 -0.65 19.44 3.39
CA TYR A 110 -1.81 19.86 2.62
C TYR A 110 -1.50 19.74 1.13
N VAL A 111 -2.47 19.30 0.36
CA VAL A 111 -2.41 19.23 -1.08
C VAL A 111 -3.58 19.99 -1.68
N GLU A 112 -3.46 20.46 -2.92
CA GLU A 112 -4.48 21.33 -3.52
C GLU A 112 -5.81 20.60 -3.68
N GLY A 113 -5.79 19.40 -4.23
CA GLY A 113 -6.99 18.66 -4.56
C GLY A 113 -7.03 17.23 -4.04
N ARG A 114 -8.21 16.64 -4.17
CA ARG A 114 -8.45 15.25 -3.76
C ARG A 114 -7.59 14.25 -4.53
N HIS A 115 -7.36 14.47 -5.83
CA HIS A 115 -6.55 13.57 -6.65
C HIS A 115 -5.09 13.54 -6.21
N ASP A 116 -4.58 14.69 -5.77
CA ASP A 116 -3.24 14.83 -5.19
C ASP A 116 -3.12 13.98 -3.93
N ALA A 117 -4.09 14.13 -3.01
CA ALA A 117 -4.12 13.35 -1.77
C ALA A 117 -4.15 11.84 -2.07
N GLU A 118 -5.01 11.39 -2.98
CA GLU A 118 -5.13 9.98 -3.35
C GLU A 118 -3.84 9.44 -3.99
N LEU A 119 -3.11 10.25 -4.79
CA LEU A 119 -1.84 9.84 -5.39
C LEU A 119 -0.71 9.76 -4.36
N VAL A 120 -0.59 10.78 -3.51
CA VAL A 120 0.40 10.83 -2.43
C VAL A 120 0.19 9.65 -1.46
N GLU A 121 -1.03 9.43 -1.02
CA GLU A 121 -1.37 8.29 -0.16
C GLU A 121 -1.09 6.93 -0.83
N LYS A 122 -1.33 6.81 -2.13
CA LYS A 122 -1.07 5.56 -2.85
C LYS A 122 0.40 5.21 -2.92
N VAL A 123 1.28 6.20 -3.09
CA VAL A 123 2.71 5.97 -3.30
C VAL A 123 3.50 6.03 -1.99
N TRP A 124 3.19 6.98 -1.12
CA TRP A 124 3.92 7.22 0.14
C TRP A 124 3.15 6.81 1.39
N GLY A 125 1.93 6.28 1.25
CA GLY A 125 1.07 5.96 2.40
C GLY A 125 1.70 5.04 3.45
N ASP A 126 2.61 4.14 3.06
CA ASP A 126 3.36 3.32 4.03
C ASP A 126 4.34 4.16 4.85
N ASP A 127 5.08 5.07 4.20
CA ASP A 127 6.06 5.95 4.85
C ASP A 127 5.34 6.99 5.72
N LEU A 128 4.28 7.60 5.22
CA LEU A 128 3.45 8.55 5.96
C LEU A 128 2.88 7.93 7.25
N ARG A 129 2.40 6.69 7.19
CA ARG A 129 1.91 5.97 8.38
C ARG A 129 3.01 5.67 9.39
N ILE A 130 4.22 5.34 8.94
CA ILE A 130 5.38 5.10 9.80
C ILE A 130 5.78 6.40 10.48
N GLU A 131 5.79 7.50 9.76
CA GLU A 131 6.15 8.82 10.28
C GLU A 131 5.01 9.49 11.06
N GLY A 132 3.78 9.02 10.93
CA GLY A 132 2.59 9.61 11.58
C GLY A 132 2.17 10.92 10.93
N VAL A 133 2.48 11.11 9.64
CA VAL A 133 2.08 12.29 8.86
C VAL A 133 0.71 12.05 8.24
N VAL A 134 -0.15 13.07 8.28
CA VAL A 134 -1.47 13.07 7.67
C VAL A 134 -1.47 13.99 6.46
N VAL A 135 -2.06 13.53 5.36
CA VAL A 135 -2.29 14.31 4.14
C VAL A 135 -3.76 14.73 4.09
N GLU A 136 -4.00 16.01 3.88
CA GLU A 136 -5.35 16.59 3.74
C GLU A 136 -5.41 17.44 2.47
N TYR A 137 -6.58 17.54 1.81
CA TYR A 137 -6.75 18.38 0.62
C TYR A 137 -7.58 19.63 0.94
N LEU A 138 -7.28 20.71 0.20
CA LEU A 138 -7.76 22.06 0.50
C LEU A 138 -8.96 22.51 -0.34
N GLU A 139 -9.35 21.76 -1.38
CA GLU A 139 -10.34 22.18 -2.39
C GLU A 139 -9.95 23.50 -3.11
N GLY A 140 -8.64 23.71 -3.29
CA GLY A 140 -8.02 24.88 -3.92
C GLY A 140 -7.12 25.68 -2.97
N VAL A 141 -6.26 26.49 -3.52
CA VAL A 141 -5.21 27.22 -2.78
C VAL A 141 -5.43 28.74 -2.72
N ASP A 142 -6.56 29.22 -3.20
CA ASP A 142 -6.82 30.67 -3.33
C ASP A 142 -6.67 31.43 -2.02
N ASP A 143 -7.00 30.83 -0.90
CA ASP A 143 -6.90 31.40 0.46
C ASP A 143 -5.78 30.76 1.30
N LEU A 144 -4.73 30.25 0.67
CA LEU A 144 -3.64 29.54 1.35
C LEU A 144 -3.01 30.34 2.50
N PRO A 145 -2.75 31.68 2.41
CA PRO A 145 -2.22 32.41 3.54
C PRO A 145 -3.09 32.33 4.79
N SER A 146 -4.42 32.48 4.64
CA SER A 146 -5.36 32.38 5.78
C SER A 146 -5.44 30.96 6.34
N ILE A 147 -5.32 29.95 5.46
CA ILE A 147 -5.27 28.54 5.88
C ILE A 147 -4.03 28.28 6.72
N VAL A 148 -2.85 28.77 6.28
CA VAL A 148 -1.58 28.66 7.01
C VAL A 148 -1.68 29.39 8.35
N GLU A 149 -2.23 30.60 8.37
CA GLU A 149 -2.44 31.37 9.59
C GLU A 149 -3.36 30.62 10.58
N SER A 150 -4.43 30.04 10.09
CA SER A 150 -5.38 29.25 10.90
C SER A 150 -4.77 27.97 11.45
N PHE A 151 -3.89 27.31 10.68
CA PHE A 151 -3.15 26.14 11.15
C PHE A 151 -2.14 26.51 12.24
N ALA A 152 -1.62 27.75 12.22
CA ALA A 152 -0.62 28.28 13.15
C ALA A 152 0.64 27.39 13.25
N PRO A 153 1.38 27.20 12.13
CA PRO A 153 2.53 26.31 12.13
C PRO A 153 3.62 26.76 13.10
N GLY A 154 4.26 25.80 13.74
CA GLY A 154 5.32 26.00 14.72
C GLY A 154 6.36 24.87 14.66
N PRO A 155 7.41 24.92 15.51
CA PRO A 155 8.49 23.93 15.49
C PRO A 155 7.98 22.48 15.69
N ASP A 156 6.95 22.28 16.50
CA ASP A 156 6.37 20.97 16.78
C ASP A 156 5.20 20.58 15.85
N ALA A 157 4.76 21.53 15.01
CA ALA A 157 3.60 21.37 14.12
C ALA A 157 3.87 22.04 12.77
N ARG A 158 4.81 21.49 11.99
CA ARG A 158 5.14 22.04 10.67
C ARG A 158 4.09 21.73 9.63
N LEU A 159 3.91 22.63 8.68
CA LEU A 159 2.95 22.51 7.60
C LEU A 159 3.66 22.44 6.25
N GLY A 160 3.53 21.32 5.55
CA GLY A 160 3.92 21.20 4.15
C GLY A 160 2.71 21.46 3.25
N VAL A 161 2.90 22.12 2.12
CA VAL A 161 1.84 22.34 1.13
C VAL A 161 2.34 22.01 -0.27
N LEU A 162 1.62 21.13 -0.96
CA LEU A 162 1.85 20.80 -2.37
C LEU A 162 0.81 21.51 -3.24
N VAL A 163 1.30 22.27 -4.21
CA VAL A 163 0.47 23.09 -5.10
C VAL A 163 0.68 22.68 -6.55
N ASP A 164 -0.41 22.59 -7.32
CA ASP A 164 -0.37 22.37 -8.76
C ASP A 164 0.20 23.61 -9.48
N HIS A 165 0.75 23.42 -10.66
CA HIS A 165 1.18 24.46 -11.59
C HIS A 165 2.02 25.59 -10.94
N LEU A 166 2.87 25.27 -9.97
CA LEU A 166 3.73 26.24 -9.30
C LEU A 166 4.90 26.64 -10.22
N VAL A 167 4.62 27.54 -11.14
CA VAL A 167 5.61 28.08 -12.09
C VAL A 167 5.82 29.59 -11.89
N PRO A 168 7.03 30.12 -12.11
CA PRO A 168 7.28 31.54 -11.92
C PRO A 168 6.27 32.43 -12.65
N GLY A 169 5.65 33.36 -11.93
CA GLY A 169 4.66 34.29 -12.44
C GLY A 169 3.22 33.76 -12.55
N SER A 170 2.97 32.50 -12.19
CA SER A 170 1.60 31.97 -12.09
C SER A 170 0.83 32.63 -10.93
N LYS A 171 -0.46 32.35 -10.85
CA LYS A 171 -1.30 32.77 -9.72
C LYS A 171 -0.83 32.05 -8.45
N GLU A 172 -0.61 30.76 -8.57
CA GLU A 172 -0.18 29.84 -7.52
C GLU A 172 1.18 30.25 -6.94
N TRP A 173 2.11 30.68 -7.80
CA TRP A 173 3.41 31.24 -7.38
C TRP A 173 3.24 32.44 -6.45
N ARG A 174 2.39 33.41 -6.82
CA ARG A 174 2.15 34.61 -5.99
C ARG A 174 1.48 34.28 -4.66
N ILE A 175 0.59 33.29 -4.65
CA ILE A 175 -0.06 32.81 -3.43
C ILE A 175 0.98 32.14 -2.51
N ALA A 176 1.86 31.31 -3.06
CA ALA A 176 2.93 30.66 -2.31
C ALA A 176 3.93 31.67 -1.72
N GLU A 177 4.33 32.70 -2.48
CA GLU A 177 5.21 33.76 -1.98
C GLU A 177 4.60 34.60 -0.83
N ALA A 178 3.29 34.62 -0.71
CA ALA A 178 2.62 35.28 0.39
C ALA A 178 2.68 34.53 1.73
N VAL A 179 3.06 33.25 1.70
CA VAL A 179 3.28 32.45 2.91
C VAL A 179 4.70 32.70 3.42
N THR A 180 4.83 33.34 4.58
CA THR A 180 6.13 33.78 5.14
C THR A 180 6.56 33.02 6.39
N SER A 181 5.79 32.05 6.87
CA SER A 181 6.15 31.28 8.06
C SER A 181 7.33 30.34 7.78
N GLU A 182 8.36 30.37 8.62
CA GLU A 182 9.49 29.44 8.58
C GLU A 182 9.10 27.98 8.90
N HIS A 183 7.95 27.79 9.52
CA HIS A 183 7.39 26.47 9.84
C HIS A 183 6.35 25.99 8.82
N ALA A 184 6.21 26.71 7.70
CA ALA A 184 5.40 26.31 6.56
C ALA A 184 6.26 26.23 5.31
N LEU A 185 6.21 25.12 4.58
CA LEU A 185 6.90 24.93 3.31
C LEU A 185 5.89 24.74 2.20
N VAL A 186 5.84 25.68 1.26
CA VAL A 186 5.00 25.57 0.05
C VAL A 186 5.88 25.17 -1.12
N VAL A 187 5.61 24.03 -1.71
CA VAL A 187 6.28 23.55 -2.91
C VAL A 187 5.24 23.13 -3.94
N GLY A 188 5.67 22.88 -5.16
CA GLY A 188 4.75 22.43 -6.21
C GLY A 188 5.48 21.91 -7.43
N HIS A 189 4.72 21.47 -8.39
CA HIS A 189 5.20 20.95 -9.66
C HIS A 189 4.69 21.79 -10.84
N PRO A 190 5.31 21.67 -12.04
CA PRO A 190 4.99 22.51 -13.18
C PRO A 190 3.73 22.10 -13.95
N TYR A 191 3.11 20.95 -13.58
CA TYR A 191 1.97 20.39 -14.28
C TYR A 191 0.69 21.17 -13.99
N ILE A 192 -0.26 21.19 -14.92
CA ILE A 192 -1.55 21.85 -14.75
C ILE A 192 -2.40 21.15 -13.70
N ASP A 193 -2.25 19.84 -13.60
CA ASP A 193 -2.96 18.99 -12.64
C ASP A 193 -2.09 17.74 -12.37
N VAL A 194 -2.25 17.12 -11.23
CA VAL A 194 -1.48 15.94 -10.80
C VAL A 194 -1.58 14.75 -11.77
N TRP A 195 -2.59 14.70 -12.64
CA TRP A 195 -2.69 13.69 -13.70
C TRP A 195 -1.44 13.67 -14.57
N GLU A 196 -0.94 14.84 -14.96
CA GLU A 196 0.26 14.98 -15.79
C GLU A 196 1.53 14.53 -15.07
N ALA A 197 1.50 14.46 -13.75
CA ALA A 197 2.61 13.92 -12.97
C ALA A 197 2.71 12.39 -13.04
N VAL A 198 1.70 11.71 -13.58
CA VAL A 198 1.77 10.28 -13.90
C VAL A 198 2.35 10.12 -15.30
N LYS A 199 3.40 9.30 -15.43
CA LYS A 199 4.06 9.07 -16.72
C LYS A 199 3.08 8.55 -17.77
N PRO A 200 3.04 9.13 -18.97
CA PRO A 200 2.16 8.70 -20.05
C PRO A 200 2.21 7.20 -20.33
N ALA A 201 3.41 6.61 -20.34
CA ALA A 201 3.62 5.18 -20.57
C ALA A 201 2.91 4.29 -19.53
N SER A 202 2.82 4.72 -18.28
CA SER A 202 2.12 3.98 -17.22
C SER A 202 0.61 3.94 -17.43
N VAL A 203 0.05 5.00 -18.02
CA VAL A 203 -1.37 5.11 -18.35
C VAL A 203 -1.71 4.42 -19.69
N GLY A 204 -0.68 4.10 -20.47
CA GLY A 204 -0.82 3.50 -21.82
C GLY A 204 -1.17 4.53 -22.90
N ILE A 205 -0.67 5.76 -22.76
CA ILE A 205 -0.78 6.84 -23.73
C ILE A 205 0.62 7.27 -24.19
N GLU A 206 0.72 7.89 -25.36
CA GLU A 206 2.00 8.37 -25.89
C GLU A 206 2.47 9.64 -25.18
N ALA A 207 1.56 10.58 -24.96
CA ALA A 207 1.80 11.83 -24.26
C ALA A 207 0.49 12.39 -23.68
N TRP A 208 0.59 13.22 -22.67
CA TRP A 208 -0.55 14.01 -22.21
C TRP A 208 -0.96 15.03 -23.27
N PRO A 209 -2.26 15.11 -23.64
CA PRO A 209 -2.72 16.02 -24.68
C PRO A 209 -2.72 17.47 -24.18
N ARG A 210 -2.39 18.38 -25.07
CA ARG A 210 -2.55 19.81 -24.81
C ARG A 210 -4.01 20.21 -24.93
N VAL A 211 -4.56 20.78 -23.86
CA VAL A 211 -5.93 21.30 -23.83
C VAL A 211 -5.91 22.80 -24.07
N PRO A 212 -6.71 23.35 -25.01
CA PRO A 212 -6.79 24.79 -25.25
C PRO A 212 -7.25 25.55 -23.99
N ARG A 213 -6.72 26.78 -23.82
CA ARG A 213 -7.17 27.66 -22.74
C ARG A 213 -8.68 27.93 -22.83
N GLY A 214 -9.35 28.01 -21.69
CA GLY A 214 -10.78 28.24 -21.60
C GLY A 214 -11.65 26.98 -21.68
N GLN A 215 -11.04 25.81 -21.82
CA GLN A 215 -11.70 24.52 -21.64
C GLN A 215 -11.31 23.93 -20.28
N ASP A 216 -12.26 23.22 -19.65
CA ASP A 216 -11.94 22.40 -18.49
C ASP A 216 -10.89 21.37 -18.88
N TRP A 217 -9.76 21.38 -18.18
CA TRP A 217 -8.58 20.62 -18.56
C TRP A 217 -8.86 19.12 -18.52
N LYS A 218 -9.43 18.61 -17.44
CA LYS A 218 -9.70 17.17 -17.23
C LYS A 218 -10.66 16.63 -18.30
N THR A 219 -11.71 17.35 -18.57
CA THR A 219 -12.68 17.01 -19.64
C THR A 219 -12.01 17.06 -21.00
N GLY A 220 -11.15 18.06 -21.25
CA GLY A 220 -10.38 18.21 -22.50
C GLY A 220 -9.45 17.03 -22.72
N VAL A 221 -8.72 16.59 -21.70
CA VAL A 221 -7.86 15.40 -21.74
C VAL A 221 -8.67 14.15 -22.10
N CYS A 222 -9.77 13.88 -21.38
CA CYS A 222 -10.62 12.72 -21.65
C CYS A 222 -11.12 12.69 -23.11
N ARG A 223 -11.53 13.86 -23.62
CA ARG A 223 -12.00 13.99 -25.01
C ARG A 223 -10.88 13.74 -26.00
N ALA A 224 -9.71 14.35 -25.80
CA ALA A 224 -8.56 14.23 -26.71
C ALA A 224 -8.03 12.78 -26.77
N LEU A 225 -8.07 12.06 -25.65
CA LEU A 225 -7.67 10.65 -25.57
C LEU A 225 -8.78 9.67 -26.02
N GLY A 226 -9.97 10.18 -26.35
CA GLY A 226 -11.10 9.33 -26.73
C GLY A 226 -11.59 8.41 -25.60
N TRP A 227 -11.37 8.80 -24.36
CA TRP A 227 -11.80 8.00 -23.23
C TRP A 227 -13.31 8.07 -23.05
N ARG A 228 -13.93 6.90 -23.10
CA ARG A 228 -15.38 6.76 -22.86
C ARG A 228 -15.59 6.58 -21.36
N VAL A 229 -15.66 7.70 -20.64
CA VAL A 229 -15.86 7.75 -19.18
C VAL A 229 -17.12 8.53 -18.87
N ALA A 230 -17.82 8.16 -17.81
CA ALA A 230 -19.03 8.85 -17.37
C ALA A 230 -18.71 10.23 -16.78
N ASN A 231 -17.54 10.38 -16.16
CA ASN A 231 -17.07 11.62 -15.55
C ASN A 231 -15.55 11.59 -15.37
N THR A 232 -14.96 12.72 -14.97
CA THR A 232 -13.52 12.86 -14.75
C THR A 232 -13.01 12.01 -13.56
N GLY A 233 -13.86 11.66 -12.60
CA GLY A 233 -13.52 10.76 -11.51
C GLY A 233 -13.24 9.32 -11.98
N GLU A 234 -14.01 8.82 -12.96
CA GLU A 234 -13.74 7.51 -13.57
C GLU A 234 -12.41 7.51 -14.35
N ALA A 235 -12.13 8.60 -15.07
CA ALA A 235 -10.84 8.78 -15.72
C ALA A 235 -9.69 8.79 -14.69
N TRP A 236 -9.88 9.46 -13.57
CA TRP A 236 -8.91 9.47 -12.47
C TRP A 236 -8.67 8.07 -11.91
N GLN A 237 -9.71 7.29 -11.64
CA GLN A 237 -9.55 5.93 -11.16
C GLN A 237 -8.75 5.05 -12.13
N ARG A 238 -8.89 5.26 -13.44
CA ARG A 238 -8.08 4.59 -14.45
C ARG A 238 -6.60 5.00 -14.33
N ILE A 239 -6.32 6.30 -14.20
CA ILE A 239 -4.96 6.83 -14.04
C ILE A 239 -4.35 6.31 -12.76
N LEU A 240 -5.04 6.51 -11.63
CA LEU A 240 -4.58 6.07 -10.32
C LEU A 240 -4.34 4.54 -10.30
N GLY A 241 -5.22 3.77 -10.94
CA GLY A 241 -5.07 2.32 -11.07
C GLY A 241 -3.82 1.87 -11.81
N SER A 242 -3.25 2.71 -12.69
CA SER A 242 -2.02 2.43 -13.43
C SER A 242 -0.75 2.66 -12.60
N VAL A 243 -0.81 3.47 -11.56
CA VAL A 243 0.34 3.78 -10.68
C VAL A 243 0.56 2.61 -9.72
N ARG A 244 1.74 2.01 -9.76
CA ARG A 244 2.15 0.89 -8.90
C ARG A 244 3.27 1.28 -7.93
N SER A 245 4.06 2.27 -8.30
CA SER A 245 5.18 2.77 -7.51
C SER A 245 5.63 4.16 -7.97
N TYR A 246 6.58 4.74 -7.24
CA TYR A 246 7.23 6.01 -7.62
C TYR A 246 7.78 6.02 -9.05
N LYS A 247 8.11 4.86 -9.63
CA LYS A 247 8.64 4.76 -11.00
C LYS A 247 7.64 5.18 -12.07
N ASP A 248 6.36 5.17 -11.74
CA ASP A 248 5.26 5.56 -12.61
C ASP A 248 5.00 7.07 -12.59
N LEU A 249 5.72 7.82 -11.72
CA LEU A 249 5.59 9.25 -11.54
C LEU A 249 6.76 10.02 -12.15
N GLU A 250 6.49 11.26 -12.51
CA GLU A 250 7.50 12.18 -13.01
C GLU A 250 8.38 12.71 -11.87
N PRO A 251 9.70 12.89 -12.11
CA PRO A 251 10.65 13.29 -11.07
C PRO A 251 10.32 14.62 -10.36
N GLN A 252 9.64 15.54 -11.07
CA GLN A 252 9.28 16.85 -10.52
C GLN A 252 8.27 16.74 -9.37
N LEU A 253 7.34 15.78 -9.42
CA LEU A 253 6.45 15.50 -8.30
C LEU A 253 7.18 14.76 -7.18
N LEU A 254 7.96 13.73 -7.53
CA LEU A 254 8.66 12.89 -6.56
C LEU A 254 9.49 13.73 -5.58
N GLY A 255 10.38 14.58 -6.11
CA GLY A 255 11.24 15.40 -5.28
C GLY A 255 10.48 16.37 -4.35
N ARG A 256 9.30 16.84 -4.77
CA ARG A 256 8.50 17.75 -3.96
C ARG A 256 7.80 17.05 -2.81
N VAL A 257 7.27 15.85 -3.04
CA VAL A 257 6.62 15.07 -1.97
C VAL A 257 7.66 14.62 -0.94
N GLU A 258 8.82 14.13 -1.37
CA GLU A 258 9.92 13.77 -0.47
C GLU A 258 10.38 14.98 0.38
N GLU A 259 10.57 16.15 -0.26
CA GLU A 259 10.92 17.39 0.42
C GLU A 259 9.91 17.80 1.51
N LEU A 260 8.61 17.62 1.23
CA LEU A 260 7.55 17.88 2.21
C LEU A 260 7.58 16.89 3.37
N ILE A 261 7.76 15.61 3.09
CA ILE A 261 7.86 14.58 4.13
C ILE A 261 9.04 14.88 5.04
N ASP A 262 10.21 15.15 4.47
CA ASP A 262 11.41 15.48 5.22
C ASP A 262 11.19 16.74 6.07
N PHE A 263 10.55 17.77 5.52
CA PHE A 263 10.29 19.03 6.22
C PHE A 263 9.36 18.83 7.43
N VAL A 264 8.23 18.13 7.27
CA VAL A 264 7.26 17.96 8.36
C VAL A 264 7.69 16.92 9.40
N THR A 265 8.68 16.09 9.08
CA THR A 265 9.21 15.06 9.98
C THR A 265 10.52 15.47 10.64
N ALA A 266 11.14 16.55 10.18
CA ALA A 266 12.39 17.06 10.76
C ALA A 266 12.24 17.29 12.27
N PRO A 267 13.31 16.99 13.05
CA PRO A 267 13.31 17.16 14.50
C PRO A 267 13.18 18.60 14.95
#